data_08a369882b57079ed96ebb1a09223327
#
_entry.id   08a369882b57079ed96ebb1a09223327
#
_cell.length_a   1.000
_cell.length_b   1.000
_cell.length_c   1.000
_cell.angle_alpha   90.00
_cell.angle_beta   90.00
_cell.angle_gamma   90.00
#
_symmetry.space_group_name_H-M   'P 1'
#
loop_
_entity.id
_entity.type
_entity.pdbx_description
1 polymer ?
#
loop_
_entity_poly.entity_id
_entity_poly.type
_entity_poly.pdbx_seq_one_letter_code
_entity_poly.pdbx_strand_id
1 'polypeptide(L)'
;MTTLPRGTAAIGHRVVRRRRAVAAVGAVSAGLLLLSACDEPTPIATITVGSDSVSSEATCGGEGKNLSSDEINKCLKDKDAKSVTVDQDETVRFGVDPDLADKHWTILMNGQQLVEDSDKTYRTVPGSVFFNAQYGAQGDSTNVAVAVRDGKDDSQNITGVWVFELKKD
;
A
#
# COMPACT_ATOMS: atom_id res chain seq x y z
N MET A 1 -22.48 50.96 -71.11
CA MET A 1 -22.31 52.34 -70.63
C MET A 1 -22.55 52.35 -69.15
N THR A 2 -21.52 52.85 -68.45
CA THR A 2 -21.61 53.60 -67.19
C THR A 2 -22.03 52.80 -65.93
N THR A 3 -21.45 52.84 -64.83
CA THR A 3 -20.31 53.46 -64.18
C THR A 3 -20.30 52.97 -62.76
N LEU A 4 -19.12 52.67 -62.21
CA LEU A 4 -18.90 52.51 -60.77
C LEU A 4 -19.19 53.80 -59.99
N PRO A 5 -19.43 53.65 -58.67
CA PRO A 5 -18.52 54.36 -57.83
C PRO A 5 -18.00 53.53 -56.60
N ARG A 6 -16.76 53.89 -56.31
CA ARG A 6 -15.98 53.70 -55.11
C ARG A 6 -16.71 54.11 -53.84
N GLY A 7 -16.44 53.37 -52.77
CA GLY A 7 -16.72 53.82 -51.39
C GLY A 7 -15.92 53.06 -50.37
N THR A 8 -14.87 53.65 -49.97
CA THR A 8 -14.02 53.47 -48.77
C THR A 8 -14.77 53.08 -47.50
N ALA A 9 -14.19 52.17 -46.73
CA ALA A 9 -13.80 52.52 -45.34
C ALA A 9 -13.11 51.34 -44.67
N ALA A 10 -11.85 51.49 -44.44
CA ALA A 10 -11.13 50.79 -43.40
C ALA A 10 -11.66 51.28 -42.05
N ILE A 11 -11.79 50.42 -41.06
CA ILE A 11 -11.62 50.61 -39.62
C ILE A 11 -12.23 49.34 -38.93
N GLY A 12 -11.42 48.59 -38.21
CA GLY A 12 -12.00 47.63 -37.29
C GLY A 12 -11.23 46.31 -37.04
N HIS A 13 -9.95 46.24 -37.36
CA HIS A 13 -9.21 44.97 -37.10
C HIS A 13 -8.19 45.01 -35.94
N ARG A 14 -8.33 45.89 -34.96
CA ARG A 14 -7.33 45.99 -33.86
C ARG A 14 -7.78 45.54 -32.46
N VAL A 15 -9.02 45.14 -32.27
CA VAL A 15 -9.54 44.87 -30.91
C VAL A 15 -9.70 43.36 -30.62
N VAL A 16 -9.75 42.53 -31.65
CA VAL A 16 -10.01 41.06 -31.45
C VAL A 16 -8.75 40.24 -31.12
N ARG A 17 -7.53 40.78 -31.39
CA ARG A 17 -6.28 40.04 -31.17
C ARG A 17 -5.80 39.99 -29.72
N ARG A 18 -6.26 40.88 -28.84
CA ARG A 18 -5.81 40.88 -27.43
C ARG A 18 -6.61 40.01 -26.48
N ARG A 19 -7.80 39.54 -26.88
CA ARG A 19 -8.63 38.68 -26.04
C ARG A 19 -8.36 37.16 -26.18
N ARG A 20 -7.63 36.74 -27.21
CA ARG A 20 -7.30 35.34 -27.45
C ARG A 20 -6.01 34.89 -26.77
N ALA A 21 -5.14 35.79 -26.36
CA ALA A 21 -3.86 35.46 -25.73
C ALA A 21 -3.98 35.16 -24.22
N VAL A 22 -5.04 35.64 -23.54
CA VAL A 22 -5.23 35.46 -22.11
C VAL A 22 -5.89 34.10 -21.78
N ALA A 23 -6.65 33.53 -22.71
CA ALA A 23 -7.30 32.24 -22.51
C ALA A 23 -6.35 31.01 -22.65
N ALA A 24 -5.21 31.17 -23.34
CA ALA A 24 -4.26 30.09 -23.55
C ALA A 24 -3.35 29.82 -22.34
N VAL A 25 -3.09 30.84 -21.51
CA VAL A 25 -2.23 30.70 -20.32
C VAL A 25 -2.97 30.02 -19.16
N GLY A 26 -4.30 30.19 -19.06
CA GLY A 26 -5.11 29.56 -18.01
C GLY A 26 -5.32 28.05 -18.22
N ALA A 27 -5.35 27.58 -19.47
CA ALA A 27 -5.57 26.15 -19.76
C ALA A 27 -4.32 25.29 -19.49
N VAL A 28 -3.12 25.85 -19.64
CA VAL A 28 -1.86 25.13 -19.36
C VAL A 28 -1.62 24.96 -17.87
N SER A 29 -1.98 25.96 -17.07
CA SER A 29 -1.81 25.90 -15.61
C SER A 29 -2.80 24.94 -14.93
N ALA A 30 -4.02 24.80 -15.46
CA ALA A 30 -5.00 23.84 -14.94
C ALA A 30 -4.64 22.38 -15.30
N GLY A 31 -4.00 22.17 -16.46
CA GLY A 31 -3.55 20.82 -16.87
C GLY A 31 -2.37 20.28 -16.07
N LEU A 32 -1.48 21.15 -15.60
CA LEU A 32 -0.30 20.76 -14.80
C LEU A 32 -0.65 20.37 -13.36
N LEU A 33 -1.75 20.88 -12.81
CA LEU A 33 -2.21 20.54 -11.46
C LEU A 33 -2.90 19.17 -11.38
N LEU A 34 -3.38 18.63 -12.51
CA LEU A 34 -4.02 17.31 -12.56
C LEU A 34 -3.01 16.16 -12.67
N LEU A 35 -1.75 16.44 -13.01
CA LEU A 35 -0.69 15.41 -13.13
C LEU A 35 0.03 15.12 -11.81
N SER A 36 -0.21 15.91 -10.77
CA SER A 36 0.45 15.73 -9.46
C SER A 36 -0.34 14.88 -8.46
N ALA A 37 -1.43 14.25 -8.88
CA ALA A 37 -2.31 13.47 -8.00
C ALA A 37 -2.18 11.95 -8.17
N CYS A 38 -1.06 11.46 -8.71
CA CYS A 38 -0.72 10.04 -8.64
C CYS A 38 0.19 9.83 -7.42
N ASP A 39 -0.42 9.74 -6.24
CA ASP A 39 0.25 9.13 -5.10
C ASP A 39 0.49 7.65 -5.45
N GLU A 40 1.72 7.20 -5.25
CA GLU A 40 2.08 5.79 -5.39
C GLU A 40 1.23 4.99 -4.37
N PRO A 41 0.52 3.93 -4.82
CA PRO A 41 -0.31 3.17 -3.90
C PRO A 41 0.55 2.56 -2.80
N THR A 42 0.08 2.66 -1.56
CA THR A 42 0.76 2.07 -0.41
C THR A 42 0.81 0.54 -0.56
N PRO A 43 1.98 -0.09 -0.36
CA PRO A 43 2.10 -1.53 -0.48
C PRO A 43 1.21 -2.25 0.53
N ILE A 44 0.57 -3.34 0.10
CA ILE A 44 -0.35 -4.11 0.91
C ILE A 44 0.18 -5.52 1.23
N ALA A 45 -0.23 -6.02 2.40
CA ALA A 45 -0.16 -7.44 2.71
C ALA A 45 -1.58 -8.03 2.76
N THR A 46 -1.69 -9.31 2.43
CA THR A 46 -2.96 -10.03 2.33
C THR A 46 -2.84 -11.38 3.03
N ILE A 47 -3.87 -11.75 3.79
CA ILE A 47 -4.04 -13.11 4.31
C ILE A 47 -5.24 -13.74 3.64
N THR A 48 -5.08 -14.99 3.19
CA THR A 48 -6.14 -15.79 2.58
C THR A 48 -6.24 -17.15 3.28
N VAL A 49 -7.46 -17.52 3.66
CA VAL A 49 -7.81 -18.81 4.26
C VAL A 49 -9.02 -19.35 3.51
N GLY A 50 -8.90 -20.52 2.88
CA GLY A 50 -9.96 -21.04 2.04
C GLY A 50 -10.39 -20.05 0.96
N SER A 51 -11.63 -19.57 1.05
CA SER A 51 -12.23 -18.54 0.17
C SER A 51 -12.16 -17.13 0.76
N ASP A 52 -11.79 -16.97 2.03
CA ASP A 52 -11.78 -15.69 2.72
C ASP A 52 -10.42 -15.00 2.58
N SER A 53 -10.47 -13.69 2.41
CA SER A 53 -9.25 -12.88 2.22
C SER A 53 -9.40 -11.52 2.88
N VAL A 54 -8.36 -11.10 3.58
CA VAL A 54 -8.25 -9.78 4.18
C VAL A 54 -6.94 -9.13 3.78
N SER A 55 -6.98 -7.85 3.39
CA SER A 55 -5.81 -7.08 3.01
C SER A 55 -5.68 -5.84 3.88
N SER A 56 -4.47 -5.43 4.17
CA SER A 56 -4.16 -4.24 4.95
C SER A 56 -2.98 -3.48 4.37
N GLU A 57 -3.01 -2.18 4.52
CA GLU A 57 -1.83 -1.32 4.43
C GLU A 57 -0.96 -1.51 5.67
N ALA A 58 0.24 -0.92 5.68
CA ALA A 58 1.15 -1.00 6.82
C ALA A 58 0.48 -0.46 8.09
N THR A 59 0.44 -1.27 9.14
CA THR A 59 0.01 -0.83 10.48
C THR A 59 1.01 0.19 11.04
N CYS A 60 2.29 -0.04 10.78
CA CYS A 60 3.37 0.88 11.15
C CYS A 60 4.51 0.81 10.12
N GLY A 61 5.14 1.95 9.86
CA GLY A 61 6.24 2.05 8.89
C GLY A 61 5.76 1.88 7.46
N GLY A 62 6.54 1.16 6.65
CA GLY A 62 6.26 0.94 5.23
C GLY A 62 6.99 1.92 4.30
N GLU A 63 7.47 3.03 4.83
CA GLU A 63 8.21 4.08 4.09
C GLU A 63 9.73 3.82 3.99
N GLY A 64 10.20 2.63 4.43
CA GLY A 64 11.63 2.27 4.39
C GLY A 64 12.47 2.81 5.54
N LYS A 65 11.87 3.42 6.57
CA LYS A 65 12.55 3.83 7.80
C LYS A 65 12.54 2.69 8.82
N ASN A 66 13.66 2.50 9.51
CA ASN A 66 13.76 1.49 10.56
C ASN A 66 12.83 1.81 11.73
N LEU A 67 12.08 0.82 12.15
CA LEU A 67 11.24 0.86 13.35
C LEU A 67 12.04 0.41 14.57
N SER A 68 11.88 1.12 15.68
CA SER A 68 12.42 0.68 16.98
C SER A 68 11.61 -0.49 17.54
N SER A 69 12.21 -1.26 18.45
CA SER A 69 11.52 -2.39 19.10
C SER A 69 10.26 -1.95 19.84
N ASP A 70 10.25 -0.75 20.42
CA ASP A 70 9.08 -0.22 21.13
C ASP A 70 7.95 0.13 20.15
N GLU A 71 8.27 0.69 18.98
CA GLU A 71 7.29 0.94 17.92
C GLU A 71 6.70 -0.37 17.40
N ILE A 72 7.54 -1.36 17.12
CA ILE A 72 7.08 -2.70 16.67
C ILE A 72 6.14 -3.31 17.70
N ASN A 73 6.53 -3.32 18.98
CA ASN A 73 5.69 -3.88 20.05
C ASN A 73 4.36 -3.15 20.22
N LYS A 74 4.32 -1.85 19.96
CA LYS A 74 3.09 -1.07 19.96
C LYS A 74 2.21 -1.43 18.78
N CYS A 75 2.78 -1.58 17.59
CA CYS A 75 2.06 -1.95 16.38
C CYS A 75 1.42 -3.34 16.49
N LEU A 76 2.16 -4.31 17.04
CA LEU A 76 1.66 -5.69 17.24
C LEU A 76 0.46 -5.78 18.20
N LYS A 77 0.17 -4.72 18.96
CA LYS A 77 -0.97 -4.61 19.86
C LYS A 77 -2.12 -3.78 19.27
N ASP A 78 -2.09 -3.53 17.98
CA ASP A 78 -3.15 -2.81 17.29
C ASP A 78 -4.48 -3.54 17.43
N LYS A 79 -5.49 -2.82 17.94
CA LYS A 79 -6.84 -3.36 18.15
C LYS A 79 -7.73 -3.27 16.91
N ASP A 80 -7.29 -2.47 15.93
CA ASP A 80 -8.01 -2.26 14.67
C ASP A 80 -7.49 -3.21 13.57
N ALA A 81 -6.63 -4.19 13.94
CA ALA A 81 -6.13 -5.21 13.04
C ALA A 81 -7.28 -5.98 12.40
N LYS A 82 -7.24 -6.14 11.08
CA LYS A 82 -8.23 -6.93 10.35
C LYS A 82 -8.14 -8.40 10.76
N SER A 83 -9.28 -9.06 10.90
CA SER A 83 -9.34 -10.44 11.34
C SER A 83 -9.87 -11.38 10.25
N VAL A 84 -9.41 -12.62 10.29
CA VAL A 84 -9.91 -13.73 9.49
C VAL A 84 -10.04 -14.99 10.37
N THR A 85 -11.08 -15.77 10.13
CA THR A 85 -11.31 -17.06 10.82
C THR A 85 -10.47 -18.14 10.14
N VAL A 86 -9.91 -19.04 10.94
CA VAL A 86 -9.00 -20.11 10.49
C VAL A 86 -9.41 -21.41 11.13
N ASP A 87 -9.74 -22.40 10.31
CA ASP A 87 -9.77 -23.80 10.75
C ASP A 87 -8.33 -24.34 10.89
N GLN A 88 -8.08 -25.13 11.91
CA GLN A 88 -6.75 -25.71 12.16
C GLN A 88 -6.27 -26.62 11.03
N ASP A 89 -7.19 -27.23 10.29
CA ASP A 89 -6.89 -28.12 9.16
C ASP A 89 -6.67 -27.36 7.85
N GLU A 90 -6.95 -26.06 7.83
CA GLU A 90 -6.73 -25.22 6.66
C GLU A 90 -5.31 -24.67 6.57
N THR A 91 -4.99 -24.15 5.41
CA THR A 91 -3.72 -23.48 5.14
C THR A 91 -3.93 -21.95 5.08
N VAL A 92 -3.18 -21.23 5.89
CA VAL A 92 -3.13 -19.78 5.85
C VAL A 92 -2.08 -19.34 4.83
N ARG A 93 -2.48 -18.56 3.84
CA ARG A 93 -1.61 -17.99 2.83
C ARG A 93 -1.39 -16.50 3.13
N PHE A 94 -0.13 -16.12 3.27
CA PHE A 94 0.31 -14.74 3.36
C PHE A 94 0.80 -14.30 2.00
N GLY A 95 0.27 -13.21 1.48
CA GLY A 95 0.66 -12.58 0.23
C GLY A 95 1.17 -11.17 0.50
N VAL A 96 2.13 -10.72 -0.29
CA VAL A 96 2.66 -9.36 -0.24
C VAL A 96 2.82 -8.82 -1.65
N ASP A 97 2.75 -7.51 -1.80
CA ASP A 97 3.09 -6.85 -3.05
C ASP A 97 4.55 -7.12 -3.45
N PRO A 98 4.88 -7.14 -4.75
CA PRO A 98 6.24 -7.40 -5.23
C PRO A 98 7.29 -6.51 -4.57
N ASP A 99 6.99 -5.24 -4.36
CA ASP A 99 7.90 -4.28 -3.72
C ASP A 99 8.28 -4.66 -2.27
N LEU A 100 7.40 -5.37 -1.58
CA LEU A 100 7.67 -5.91 -0.24
C LEU A 100 8.49 -7.20 -0.32
N ALA A 101 8.22 -8.04 -1.32
CA ALA A 101 8.97 -9.27 -1.54
C ALA A 101 10.45 -8.97 -1.86
N ASP A 102 10.72 -7.97 -2.70
CA ASP A 102 12.06 -7.54 -3.07
C ASP A 102 12.90 -7.01 -1.88
N LYS A 103 12.23 -6.55 -0.83
CA LYS A 103 12.85 -6.09 0.42
C LYS A 103 13.07 -7.20 1.45
N HIS A 104 12.65 -8.42 1.15
CA HIS A 104 12.58 -9.56 2.06
C HIS A 104 11.61 -9.34 3.22
N TRP A 105 10.83 -10.35 3.51
CA TRP A 105 9.82 -10.30 4.55
C TRP A 105 9.70 -11.61 5.32
N THR A 106 9.20 -11.52 6.52
CA THR A 106 8.95 -12.67 7.39
C THR A 106 7.57 -12.58 8.02
N ILE A 107 7.15 -13.66 8.68
CA ILE A 107 5.92 -13.71 9.47
C ILE A 107 6.30 -13.71 10.95
N LEU A 108 5.74 -12.78 11.69
CA LEU A 108 5.82 -12.76 13.15
C LEU A 108 4.53 -13.30 13.75
N MET A 109 4.63 -14.08 14.80
CA MET A 109 3.51 -14.51 15.65
C MET A 109 3.80 -14.07 17.08
N ASN A 110 2.91 -13.27 17.66
CA ASN A 110 3.12 -12.68 18.99
C ASN A 110 4.48 -11.97 19.14
N GLY A 111 4.98 -11.35 18.08
CA GLY A 111 6.27 -10.65 18.05
C GLY A 111 7.51 -11.51 17.85
N GLN A 112 7.34 -12.82 17.75
CA GLN A 112 8.44 -13.75 17.45
C GLN A 112 8.41 -14.19 15.99
N GLN A 113 9.58 -14.31 15.37
CA GLN A 113 9.69 -14.79 14.00
C GLN A 113 9.24 -16.26 13.91
N LEU A 114 8.25 -16.50 13.04
CA LEU A 114 7.66 -17.81 12.83
C LEU A 114 8.33 -18.57 11.66
N VAL A 115 8.71 -17.85 10.63
CA VAL A 115 9.31 -18.39 9.40
C VAL A 115 10.55 -17.59 9.01
N GLU A 116 11.46 -18.22 8.27
CA GLU A 116 12.62 -17.54 7.71
C GLU A 116 12.20 -16.46 6.71
N ASP A 117 13.08 -15.49 6.49
CA ASP A 117 12.86 -14.39 5.55
C ASP A 117 12.64 -14.92 4.11
N SER A 118 11.81 -14.25 3.36
CA SER A 118 11.38 -14.65 2.03
C SER A 118 11.45 -13.50 1.05
N ASP A 119 11.91 -13.79 -0.16
CA ASP A 119 11.85 -12.96 -1.36
C ASP A 119 10.64 -13.30 -2.27
N LYS A 120 9.78 -14.22 -1.84
CA LYS A 120 8.60 -14.64 -2.60
C LYS A 120 7.41 -13.73 -2.30
N THR A 121 6.53 -13.57 -3.26
CA THR A 121 5.29 -12.79 -3.08
C THR A 121 4.25 -13.50 -2.21
N TYR A 122 4.47 -14.77 -1.84
CA TYR A 122 3.58 -15.49 -0.93
C TYR A 122 4.31 -16.56 -0.12
N ARG A 123 3.74 -16.87 1.03
CA ARG A 123 4.10 -17.99 1.91
C ARG A 123 2.85 -18.65 2.45
N THR A 124 2.94 -19.95 2.75
CA THR A 124 1.86 -20.72 3.35
C THR A 124 2.30 -21.32 4.67
N VAL A 125 1.40 -21.29 5.65
CA VAL A 125 1.61 -21.89 6.98
C VAL A 125 0.36 -22.70 7.34
N PRO A 126 0.48 -23.93 7.85
CA PRO A 126 -0.69 -24.68 8.33
C PRO A 126 -1.42 -23.92 9.44
N GLY A 127 -2.76 -23.92 9.43
CA GLY A 127 -3.58 -23.21 10.41
C GLY A 127 -3.33 -23.68 11.84
N SER A 128 -3.07 -24.99 12.02
CA SER A 128 -2.74 -25.59 13.31
C SER A 128 -1.53 -24.94 14.02
N VAL A 129 -0.60 -24.35 13.29
CA VAL A 129 0.58 -23.68 13.86
C VAL A 129 0.18 -22.48 14.72
N PHE A 130 -0.84 -21.71 14.26
CA PHE A 130 -1.26 -20.47 14.90
C PHE A 130 -1.99 -20.67 16.23
N PHE A 131 -2.51 -21.86 16.47
CA PHE A 131 -3.27 -22.20 17.69
C PHE A 131 -2.54 -23.25 18.55
N ASN A 132 -1.29 -23.53 18.25
CA ASN A 132 -0.48 -24.49 19.01
C ASN A 132 0.35 -23.74 20.07
N ALA A 133 0.16 -24.14 21.34
CA ALA A 133 0.88 -23.57 22.48
C ALA A 133 2.41 -23.68 22.39
N GLN A 134 2.93 -24.67 21.65
CA GLN A 134 4.38 -24.80 21.43
C GLN A 134 4.97 -23.65 20.61
N TYR A 135 4.15 -23.00 19.79
CA TYR A 135 4.53 -21.81 19.02
C TYR A 135 4.08 -20.50 19.70
N GLY A 136 3.66 -20.56 20.95
CA GLY A 136 3.31 -19.37 21.75
C GLY A 136 1.85 -18.92 21.57
N ALA A 137 0.97 -19.75 20.99
CA ALA A 137 -0.45 -19.46 20.89
C ALA A 137 -1.11 -19.44 22.28
N GLN A 138 -1.99 -18.47 22.51
CA GLN A 138 -2.74 -18.34 23.75
C GLN A 138 -4.23 -18.08 23.42
N GLY A 139 -5.09 -19.09 23.65
CA GLY A 139 -6.52 -18.97 23.42
C GLY A 139 -6.95 -19.16 21.97
N ASP A 140 -8.11 -18.59 21.63
CA ASP A 140 -8.78 -18.80 20.34
C ASP A 140 -8.48 -17.68 19.33
N SER A 141 -7.58 -16.75 19.65
CA SER A 141 -7.08 -15.75 18.71
C SER A 141 -5.58 -15.52 18.87
N THR A 142 -4.93 -15.15 17.78
CA THR A 142 -3.51 -14.82 17.77
C THR A 142 -3.22 -13.68 16.80
N ASN A 143 -2.35 -12.79 17.21
CA ASN A 143 -1.86 -11.72 16.34
C ASN A 143 -0.68 -12.23 15.51
N VAL A 144 -0.80 -12.05 14.20
CA VAL A 144 0.26 -12.32 13.24
C VAL A 144 0.60 -11.04 12.50
N ALA A 145 1.83 -10.92 12.09
CA ALA A 145 2.26 -9.78 11.31
C ALA A 145 3.17 -10.20 10.17
N VAL A 146 3.00 -9.57 9.02
CA VAL A 146 4.02 -9.51 7.97
C VAL A 146 4.98 -8.40 8.38
N ALA A 147 6.27 -8.72 8.50
CA ALA A 147 7.32 -7.78 8.82
C ALA A 147 8.31 -7.71 7.66
N VAL A 148 8.53 -6.51 7.14
CA VAL A 148 9.45 -6.26 6.03
C VAL A 148 10.76 -5.73 6.56
N ARG A 149 11.86 -6.26 6.03
CA ARG A 149 13.22 -5.89 6.39
C ARG A 149 13.90 -5.12 5.27
N ASP A 150 14.83 -4.26 5.59
CA ASP A 150 15.70 -3.67 4.56
C ASP A 150 16.77 -4.69 4.19
N GLY A 151 16.57 -5.38 3.05
CA GLY A 151 17.31 -6.56 2.61
C GLY A 151 18.77 -6.35 2.21
N LYS A 152 19.39 -5.25 2.58
CA LYS A 152 20.78 -4.93 2.16
C LYS A 152 21.86 -5.29 3.18
N ASP A 153 21.48 -5.55 4.40
CA ASP A 153 22.41 -5.95 5.48
C ASP A 153 21.79 -7.07 6.29
N ASP A 154 22.64 -7.92 6.90
CA ASP A 154 22.27 -8.90 7.97
C ASP A 154 21.59 -8.23 9.19
N SER A 155 21.26 -6.95 9.07
CA SER A 155 20.58 -6.18 10.10
C SER A 155 19.12 -6.63 10.18
N GLN A 156 18.71 -7.00 11.38
CA GLN A 156 17.33 -7.37 11.70
C GLN A 156 16.38 -6.16 11.71
N ASN A 157 16.68 -5.12 10.92
CA ASN A 157 15.93 -3.87 10.90
C ASN A 157 14.60 -4.05 10.19
N ILE A 158 13.51 -3.97 10.94
CA ILE A 158 12.16 -3.98 10.41
C ILE A 158 11.81 -2.56 9.97
N THR A 159 11.35 -2.42 8.73
CA THR A 159 10.98 -1.13 8.12
C THR A 159 9.48 -0.96 7.95
N GLY A 160 8.71 -2.04 8.08
CA GLY A 160 7.26 -2.01 8.01
C GLY A 160 6.62 -3.25 8.61
N VAL A 161 5.43 -3.09 9.19
CA VAL A 161 4.66 -4.15 9.87
C VAL A 161 3.19 -4.05 9.46
N TRP A 162 2.62 -5.15 9.01
CA TRP A 162 1.20 -5.35 8.66
C TRP A 162 0.59 -6.35 9.63
N VAL A 163 -0.28 -5.90 10.52
CA VAL A 163 -0.84 -6.74 11.59
C VAL A 163 -2.21 -7.26 11.23
N PHE A 164 -2.46 -8.52 11.56
CA PHE A 164 -3.73 -9.21 11.40
C PHE A 164 -4.04 -10.03 12.65
N GLU A 165 -5.32 -10.26 12.89
CA GLU A 165 -5.80 -11.17 13.93
C GLU A 165 -6.34 -12.43 13.27
N LEU A 166 -5.80 -13.60 13.63
CA LEU A 166 -6.35 -14.90 13.28
C LEU A 166 -7.25 -15.38 14.41
N LYS A 167 -8.49 -15.74 14.08
CA LYS A 167 -9.47 -16.28 15.02
C LYS A 167 -9.71 -17.75 14.69
N LYS A 168 -9.69 -18.57 15.71
CA LYS A 168 -10.02 -19.99 15.56
C LYS A 168 -11.51 -20.14 15.24
N ASP A 169 -11.83 -21.04 14.28
CA ASP A 169 -13.21 -21.44 13.98
C ASP A 169 -13.79 -22.30 15.11
#